data_dfbe8203682fb2d72322e957cae5f377
#
_entry.id   dfbe8203682fb2d72322e957cae5f377
#
_cell.length_a   1.000
_cell.length_b   1.000
_cell.length_c   1.000
_cell.angle_alpha   90.00
_cell.angle_beta   90.00
_cell.angle_gamma   90.00
#
_symmetry.space_group_name_H-M   'P 1'
#
loop_
_entity.id
_entity.type
_entity.pdbx_description
1 polymer ?
#
loop_
_entity_poly.entity_id
_entity_poly.type
_entity_poly.pdbx_seq_one_letter_code
_entity_poly.pdbx_strand_id
1 'polypeptide(L)'
;MKRSPLNRKTPLQRGGPLKRKTPLNPVSKKRQAIQGERRRMVKEELTNRPDCEAGHMIFAWRVQQGERGDHGCSGLSSDIHEPLTRGRGGSITDPANTVALCRGCHDWIHAHPLAATGLGLLRRAEPNNG
;
A
#
# COMPACT_ATOMS: atom_id res chain seq x y z
N MET A 1 13.95 49.44 -17.19
CA MET A 1 13.12 49.03 -18.34
C MET A 1 11.66 49.12 -17.97
N LYS A 2 10.92 49.97 -18.65
CA LYS A 2 9.45 50.09 -18.45
C LYS A 2 8.80 48.92 -19.22
N ARG A 3 8.15 48.01 -18.50
CA ARG A 3 7.37 46.93 -19.13
C ARG A 3 6.09 47.50 -19.70
N SER A 4 5.91 47.42 -21.01
CA SER A 4 4.63 47.78 -21.66
C SER A 4 3.54 46.81 -21.22
N PRO A 5 2.34 47.30 -20.81
CA PRO A 5 1.25 46.40 -20.49
C PRO A 5 0.80 45.67 -21.76
N LEU A 6 0.69 44.34 -21.65
CA LEU A 6 0.13 43.48 -22.70
C LEU A 6 -1.37 43.81 -22.88
N ASN A 7 -1.68 44.69 -23.83
CA ASN A 7 -3.03 45.01 -24.17
C ASN A 7 -3.65 43.91 -25.04
N ARG A 8 -4.36 42.95 -24.42
CA ARG A 8 -5.14 41.96 -25.16
C ARG A 8 -6.35 42.59 -25.77
N LYS A 9 -6.33 42.78 -27.07
CA LYS A 9 -7.46 43.33 -27.85
C LYS A 9 -8.65 42.37 -27.95
N THR A 10 -8.48 41.07 -27.69
CA THR A 10 -9.55 40.07 -27.70
C THR A 10 -9.48 39.19 -26.45
N PRO A 11 -10.62 38.97 -25.74
CA PRO A 11 -10.71 38.03 -24.66
C PRO A 11 -10.44 36.61 -25.19
N LEU A 12 -9.67 35.81 -24.41
CA LEU A 12 -9.52 34.38 -24.70
C LEU A 12 -10.88 33.71 -24.61
N GLN A 13 -11.43 33.30 -25.75
CA GLN A 13 -12.61 32.45 -25.74
C GLN A 13 -12.21 31.08 -25.18
N ARG A 14 -12.90 30.65 -24.12
CA ARG A 14 -12.79 29.25 -23.65
C ARG A 14 -13.26 28.35 -24.80
N GLY A 15 -12.34 27.55 -25.32
CA GLY A 15 -12.73 26.45 -26.19
C GLY A 15 -13.76 25.56 -25.49
N GLY A 16 -14.71 25.00 -26.24
CA GLY A 16 -15.68 24.05 -25.70
C GLY A 16 -15.00 22.87 -25.02
N PRO A 17 -15.71 22.13 -24.18
CA PRO A 17 -15.13 20.97 -23.47
C PRO A 17 -14.54 19.96 -24.47
N LEU A 18 -13.33 19.54 -24.22
CA LEU A 18 -12.63 18.52 -25.03
C LEU A 18 -13.46 17.23 -25.03
N LYS A 19 -14.10 16.93 -26.14
CA LYS A 19 -14.84 15.69 -26.35
C LYS A 19 -13.81 14.58 -26.63
N ARG A 20 -13.62 13.66 -25.70
CA ARG A 20 -12.80 12.48 -25.92
C ARG A 20 -13.57 11.47 -26.77
N LYS A 21 -12.96 11.01 -27.85
CA LYS A 21 -13.52 9.95 -28.72
C LYS A 21 -13.43 8.56 -28.09
N THR A 22 -12.47 8.34 -27.20
CA THR A 22 -12.27 7.06 -26.50
C THR A 22 -12.11 7.29 -25.00
N PRO A 23 -12.70 6.44 -24.15
CA PRO A 23 -12.47 6.50 -22.72
C PRO A 23 -10.97 6.22 -22.42
N LEU A 24 -10.43 6.91 -21.39
CA LEU A 24 -9.09 6.61 -20.91
C LEU A 24 -9.08 5.20 -20.34
N ASN A 25 -8.09 4.41 -20.75
CA ASN A 25 -7.83 3.16 -20.03
C ASN A 25 -7.37 3.52 -18.59
N PRO A 26 -8.14 3.16 -17.54
CA PRO A 26 -7.83 3.54 -16.16
C PRO A 26 -6.53 2.94 -15.65
N VAL A 27 -6.02 1.90 -16.29
CA VAL A 27 -4.80 1.21 -15.90
C VAL A 27 -3.90 0.98 -17.11
N SER A 28 -2.64 1.42 -17.04
CA SER A 28 -1.67 1.18 -18.11
C SER A 28 -1.38 -0.31 -18.30
N LYS A 29 -0.99 -0.73 -19.50
CA LYS A 29 -0.61 -2.13 -19.80
C LYS A 29 0.49 -2.64 -18.86
N LYS A 30 1.50 -1.83 -18.56
CA LYS A 30 2.57 -2.15 -17.61
C LYS A 30 2.02 -2.43 -16.21
N ARG A 31 1.10 -1.60 -15.73
CA ARG A 31 0.47 -1.77 -14.41
C ARG A 31 -0.44 -3.02 -14.38
N GLN A 32 -1.13 -3.32 -15.48
CA GLN A 32 -1.95 -4.55 -15.59
C GLN A 32 -1.10 -5.81 -15.48
N ALA A 33 0.07 -5.85 -16.14
CA ALA A 33 1.00 -6.97 -16.08
C ALA A 33 1.50 -7.20 -14.64
N ILE A 34 1.95 -6.13 -13.96
CA ILE A 34 2.40 -6.18 -12.56
C ILE A 34 1.27 -6.64 -11.63
N GLN A 35 0.04 -6.17 -11.83
CA GLN A 35 -1.11 -6.61 -11.04
C GLN A 35 -1.47 -8.08 -11.28
N GLY A 36 -1.27 -8.58 -12.50
CA GLY A 36 -1.45 -9.98 -12.83
C GLY A 36 -0.44 -10.88 -12.11
N GLU A 37 0.83 -10.48 -12.11
CA GLU A 37 1.91 -11.14 -11.39
C GLU A 37 1.65 -11.13 -9.87
N ARG A 38 1.30 -9.97 -9.32
CA ARG A 38 0.94 -9.84 -7.91
C ARG A 38 -0.19 -10.79 -7.51
N ARG A 39 -1.27 -10.87 -8.30
CA ARG A 39 -2.40 -11.77 -8.00
C ARG A 39 -1.98 -13.24 -7.94
N ARG A 40 -1.10 -13.67 -8.84
CA ARG A 40 -0.56 -15.04 -8.82
C ARG A 40 0.28 -15.27 -7.57
N MET A 41 1.19 -14.36 -7.25
CA MET A 41 2.02 -14.42 -6.06
C MET A 41 1.17 -14.45 -4.78
N VAL A 42 0.18 -13.57 -4.64
CA VAL A 42 -0.72 -13.53 -3.47
C VAL A 42 -1.46 -14.87 -3.31
N LYS A 43 -1.97 -15.43 -4.40
CA LYS A 43 -2.66 -16.73 -4.35
C LYS A 43 -1.72 -17.86 -3.90
N GLU A 44 -0.50 -17.88 -4.41
CA GLU A 44 0.53 -18.85 -4.05
C GLU A 44 0.95 -18.71 -2.58
N GLU A 45 1.26 -17.49 -2.15
CA GLU A 45 1.66 -17.20 -0.77
C GLU A 45 0.56 -17.56 0.25
N LEU A 46 -0.70 -17.21 -0.01
CA LEU A 46 -1.82 -17.58 0.87
C LEU A 46 -2.07 -19.10 0.90
N THR A 47 -1.78 -19.81 -0.19
CA THR A 47 -1.88 -21.28 -0.22
C THR A 47 -0.78 -21.92 0.60
N ASN A 48 0.45 -21.40 0.52
CA ASN A 48 1.62 -21.93 1.23
C ASN A 48 1.67 -21.50 2.70
N ARG A 49 1.02 -20.39 3.05
CA ARG A 49 1.03 -19.76 4.37
C ARG A 49 -0.40 -19.50 4.85
N PRO A 50 -1.16 -20.55 5.20
CA PRO A 50 -2.58 -20.43 5.53
C PRO A 50 -2.83 -19.76 6.88
N ASP A 51 -1.83 -19.71 7.76
CA ASP A 51 -1.96 -19.16 9.11
C ASP A 51 -1.58 -17.68 9.16
N CYS A 52 -2.25 -16.92 10.03
CA CYS A 52 -1.90 -15.53 10.31
C CYS A 52 -0.57 -15.44 11.07
N GLU A 53 0.44 -14.85 10.46
CA GLU A 53 1.80 -14.82 11.02
C GLU A 53 2.00 -13.74 12.10
N ALA A 54 1.13 -12.72 12.17
CA ALA A 54 1.29 -11.62 13.12
C ALA A 54 0.40 -11.71 14.37
N GLY A 55 -0.58 -12.60 14.39
CA GLY A 55 -1.59 -12.63 15.45
C GLY A 55 -1.00 -12.73 16.84
N HIS A 56 -0.09 -13.66 17.07
CA HIS A 56 0.55 -13.87 18.39
C HIS A 56 1.52 -12.75 18.75
N MET A 57 2.21 -12.15 17.78
CA MET A 57 3.14 -11.03 18.01
C MET A 57 2.38 -9.79 18.48
N ILE A 58 1.28 -9.47 17.80
CA ILE A 58 0.41 -8.35 18.15
C ILE A 58 -0.20 -8.59 19.53
N PHE A 59 -0.69 -9.79 19.79
CA PHE A 59 -1.27 -10.15 21.10
C PHE A 59 -0.22 -9.98 22.22
N ALA A 60 0.98 -10.53 22.07
CA ALA A 60 2.05 -10.41 23.06
C ALA A 60 2.44 -8.95 23.33
N TRP A 61 2.55 -8.13 22.27
CA TRP A 61 2.84 -6.71 22.43
C TRP A 61 1.73 -6.00 23.21
N ARG A 62 0.46 -6.25 22.90
CA ARG A 62 -0.69 -5.65 23.61
C ARG A 62 -0.72 -6.02 25.09
N VAL A 63 -0.44 -7.27 25.43
CA VAL A 63 -0.33 -7.72 26.82
C VAL A 63 0.77 -6.96 27.55
N GLN A 64 1.93 -6.72 26.93
CA GLN A 64 3.00 -5.92 27.51
C GLN A 64 2.60 -4.45 27.74
N GLN A 65 1.69 -3.91 26.90
CA GLN A 65 1.14 -2.57 27.11
C GLN A 65 0.02 -2.51 28.15
N GLY A 66 -0.33 -3.64 28.78
CA GLY A 66 -1.43 -3.73 29.72
C GLY A 66 -2.81 -3.75 29.08
N GLU A 67 -2.87 -3.90 27.75
CA GLU A 67 -4.13 -4.01 27.02
C GLU A 67 -4.74 -5.40 27.19
N ARG A 68 -6.05 -5.44 27.40
CA ARG A 68 -6.82 -6.69 27.51
C ARG A 68 -7.75 -6.86 26.31
N GLY A 69 -8.04 -8.10 25.98
CA GLY A 69 -8.98 -8.46 24.93
C GLY A 69 -8.33 -8.80 23.60
N ASP A 70 -9.14 -9.36 22.72
CA ASP A 70 -8.74 -9.76 21.38
C ASP A 70 -8.61 -8.53 20.45
N HIS A 71 -7.67 -8.57 19.54
CA HIS A 71 -7.51 -7.56 18.48
C HIS A 71 -8.17 -7.98 17.15
N GLY A 72 -8.99 -9.03 17.16
CA GLY A 72 -9.71 -9.51 16.00
C GLY A 72 -8.90 -10.45 15.08
N CYS A 73 -7.88 -11.13 15.61
CA CYS A 73 -7.16 -12.15 14.86
C CYS A 73 -8.03 -13.38 14.64
N SER A 74 -8.27 -13.76 13.37
CA SER A 74 -9.02 -14.97 13.02
C SER A 74 -8.17 -16.24 13.01
N GLY A 75 -6.84 -16.11 13.11
CA GLY A 75 -5.89 -17.22 13.02
C GLY A 75 -5.54 -17.65 11.58
N LEU A 76 -6.41 -17.39 10.61
CA LEU A 76 -6.20 -17.76 9.20
C LEU A 76 -5.80 -16.54 8.37
N SER A 77 -4.85 -16.70 7.47
CA SER A 77 -4.46 -15.64 6.55
C SER A 77 -5.50 -15.43 5.46
N SER A 78 -5.78 -14.18 5.15
CA SER A 78 -6.67 -13.76 4.06
C SER A 78 -6.04 -12.68 3.17
N ASP A 79 -5.03 -11.99 3.68
CA ASP A 79 -4.38 -10.86 3.05
C ASP A 79 -2.85 -11.05 3.03
N ILE A 80 -2.20 -10.56 2.00
CA ILE A 80 -0.75 -10.41 1.96
C ILE A 80 -0.40 -8.95 2.22
N HIS A 81 0.36 -8.73 3.28
CA HIS A 81 0.89 -7.44 3.68
C HIS A 81 2.34 -7.27 3.24
N GLU A 82 2.69 -6.06 2.83
CA GLU A 82 4.06 -5.71 2.42
C GLU A 82 4.67 -4.80 3.49
N PRO A 83 5.59 -5.33 4.34
CA PRO A 83 6.25 -4.52 5.38
C PRO A 83 6.97 -3.29 4.83
N LEU A 84 7.67 -3.43 3.72
CA LEU A 84 8.22 -2.30 2.97
C LEU A 84 7.25 -1.95 1.84
N THR A 85 6.47 -0.89 2.02
CA THR A 85 5.46 -0.48 1.07
C THR A 85 6.08 0.04 -0.24
N ARG A 86 5.32 -0.04 -1.33
CA ARG A 86 5.74 0.46 -2.65
C ARG A 86 6.20 1.93 -2.61
N GLY A 87 5.50 2.78 -1.87
CA GLY A 87 5.86 4.19 -1.70
C GLY A 87 7.20 4.42 -0.97
N ARG A 88 7.71 3.38 -0.31
CA ARG A 88 8.99 3.37 0.40
C ARG A 88 10.07 2.53 -0.31
N GLY A 89 9.83 2.16 -1.57
CA GLY A 89 10.77 1.41 -2.39
C GLY A 89 10.58 -0.11 -2.36
N GLY A 90 9.53 -0.62 -1.71
CA GLY A 90 9.22 -2.05 -1.68
C GLY A 90 8.66 -2.55 -3.00
N SER A 91 8.93 -3.81 -3.33
CA SER A 91 8.29 -4.50 -4.43
C SER A 91 7.02 -5.20 -3.97
N ILE A 92 5.96 -5.06 -4.77
CA ILE A 92 4.67 -5.74 -4.52
C ILE A 92 4.63 -7.17 -5.08
N THR A 93 5.68 -7.59 -5.76
CA THR A 93 5.83 -8.92 -6.38
C THR A 93 6.99 -9.71 -5.79
N ASP A 94 7.62 -9.19 -4.71
CA ASP A 94 8.70 -9.86 -4.01
C ASP A 94 8.14 -10.69 -2.83
N PRO A 95 8.18 -12.02 -2.88
CA PRO A 95 7.72 -12.87 -1.79
C PRO A 95 8.45 -12.61 -0.46
N ALA A 96 9.73 -12.20 -0.51
CA ALA A 96 10.51 -11.87 0.67
C ALA A 96 10.01 -10.61 1.40
N ASN A 97 9.26 -9.75 0.71
CA ASN A 97 8.62 -8.56 1.27
C ASN A 97 7.14 -8.80 1.56
N THR A 98 6.79 -9.99 2.04
CA THR A 98 5.39 -10.34 2.33
C THR A 98 5.23 -10.96 3.71
N VAL A 99 4.07 -10.71 4.32
CA VAL A 99 3.60 -11.35 5.55
C VAL A 99 2.14 -11.76 5.32
N ALA A 100 1.82 -13.02 5.57
CA ALA A 100 0.46 -13.53 5.46
C ALA A 100 -0.34 -13.19 6.73
N LEU A 101 -1.42 -12.45 6.58
CA LEU A 101 -2.20 -11.90 7.68
C LEU A 101 -3.69 -12.20 7.53
N CYS A 102 -4.39 -12.27 8.65
CA CYS A 102 -5.83 -12.09 8.64
C CYS A 102 -6.21 -10.61 8.53
N ARG A 103 -7.46 -10.35 8.17
CA ARG A 103 -7.96 -8.98 8.02
C ARG A 103 -7.83 -8.15 9.29
N GLY A 104 -8.13 -8.72 10.45
CA GLY A 104 -8.03 -8.02 11.74
C GLY A 104 -6.60 -7.58 12.06
N CYS A 105 -5.60 -8.43 11.82
CA CYS A 105 -4.19 -8.06 12.01
C CYS A 105 -3.72 -7.02 11.00
N HIS A 106 -4.16 -7.12 9.75
CA HIS A 106 -3.86 -6.13 8.72
C HIS A 106 -4.39 -4.73 9.09
N ASP A 107 -5.65 -4.66 9.52
CA ASP A 107 -6.26 -3.39 9.96
C ASP A 107 -5.56 -2.83 11.21
N TRP A 108 -5.17 -3.71 12.15
CA TRP A 108 -4.42 -3.29 13.34
C TRP A 108 -3.07 -2.65 12.99
N ILE A 109 -2.32 -3.22 12.05
CA ILE A 109 -1.03 -2.67 11.57
C ILE A 109 -1.21 -1.25 11.05
N HIS A 110 -2.25 -1.01 10.25
CA HIS A 110 -2.53 0.32 9.71
C HIS A 110 -3.01 1.33 10.76
N ALA A 111 -3.70 0.86 11.80
CA ALA A 111 -4.14 1.69 12.92
C ALA A 111 -3.00 2.03 13.90
N HIS A 112 -1.95 1.18 13.98
CA HIS A 112 -0.86 1.30 14.96
C HIS A 112 0.53 1.28 14.28
N PRO A 113 0.85 2.24 13.39
CA PRO A 113 2.05 2.16 12.56
C PRO A 113 3.37 2.19 13.35
N LEU A 114 3.42 2.87 14.51
CA LEU A 114 4.62 2.90 15.35
C LEU A 114 4.87 1.54 15.99
N ALA A 115 3.85 0.92 16.55
CA ALA A 115 3.94 -0.41 17.14
C ALA A 115 4.27 -1.46 16.09
N ALA A 116 3.61 -1.40 14.92
CA ALA A 116 3.87 -2.29 13.80
C ALA A 116 5.31 -2.19 13.28
N THR A 117 5.89 -0.98 13.27
CA THR A 117 7.31 -0.78 12.94
C THR A 117 8.22 -1.42 13.98
N GLY A 118 7.92 -1.27 15.27
CA GLY A 118 8.66 -1.92 16.34
C GLY A 118 8.62 -3.44 16.29
N LEU A 119 7.53 -4.01 15.80
CA LEU A 119 7.37 -5.46 15.60
C LEU A 119 7.93 -5.98 14.26
N GLY A 120 8.47 -5.09 13.40
CA GLY A 120 8.97 -5.47 12.07
C GLY A 120 7.87 -5.70 11.02
N LEU A 121 6.61 -5.43 11.35
CA LEU A 121 5.46 -5.56 10.44
C LEU A 121 5.32 -4.39 9.48
N LEU A 122 5.99 -3.27 9.77
CA LEU A 122 6.20 -2.15 8.86
C LEU A 122 7.69 -1.81 8.84
N ARG A 123 8.21 -1.48 7.66
CA ARG A 123 9.60 -1.02 7.47
C ARG A 123 9.62 0.41 6.97
N ARG A 124 10.62 1.16 7.43
CA ARG A 124 10.97 2.46 6.85
C ARG A 124 11.85 2.24 5.61
N ALA A 125 11.80 3.20 4.68
CA ALA A 125 12.79 3.22 3.60
C ALA A 125 14.20 3.29 4.22
N GLU A 126 15.13 2.48 3.69
CA GLU A 126 16.54 2.64 4.04
C GLU A 126 16.99 4.03 3.63
N PRO A 127 17.72 4.77 4.51
CA PRO A 127 18.33 6.01 4.09
C PRO A 127 19.27 5.71 2.93
N ASN A 128 19.09 6.41 1.80
CA ASN A 128 20.06 6.37 0.72
C ASN A 128 21.41 6.86 1.26
N ASN A 129 22.28 5.94 1.66
CA ASN A 129 23.70 6.20 1.84
C ASN A 129 24.33 6.30 0.44
N GLY A 130 24.04 7.43 -0.22
CA GLY A 130 24.69 7.80 -1.47
C GLY A 130 25.98 8.52 -1.23
#